data_e53ceb84633914246d8794b8051c192c
#
_entry.id   e53ceb84633914246d8794b8051c192c
#
_cell.length_a   1.000
_cell.length_b   1.000
_cell.length_c   1.000
_cell.angle_alpha   90.00
_cell.angle_beta   90.00
_cell.angle_gamma   90.00
#
_symmetry.space_group_name_H-M   'P 1'
#
loop_
_entity.id
_entity.type
_entity.pdbx_description
1 polymer ?
#
loop_
_entity_poly.entity_id
_entity_poly.type
_entity_poly.pdbx_seq_one_letter_code
_entity_poly.pdbx_strand_id
1 'polypeptide(L)'
;MAQAKIIYDLVGGTDFSRAAPNIEGTALAVNCFTESNTEGDNKNVRTFLQSAPGVKYFDTFGQTDHCDGLYVPSTGLSAYDFEQCLFVAYNGEVFRVDSALNHEKIGIYALGNTVQFAESGGERAILMWVDGTDIHGYNLKTGETVNITLPKRIDAQNQYIQPTHIAVVDGSIVLNDKGSSFTYYSIKYPLNTAKRKVFKIVNGKVQYESDKITVSMTEVDSGVYCFLDDYGVQKYFNGSTSSDKCVAISSVGPLLTLFGPSSIEFWQKGNTESYQSWQRTSYTINKEQGLESPYSIASVNHQQFCIGTGKANAKCVLMIAGTEVRKISPLWLDRVLADNDVKSVVGWTYSKNNHSFYLFSIKNKCYVYDATTSQWHIRQSRNYYTGTVKNYMPLFAVWWNNRIITGSSESGHLYELDENYFYEDFDSENRLPLLRVRQTPVVTTNYKPFVIYELAIECNTGAMENYDRPAKALLEVSRDGGYTFGNVLESSCGRRGQYSYRLKWLNLGMNRQCVLRISYSEPTDFVMSDSEIRFKELSTPL
;
A
#
# COMPACT_ATOMS: atom_id res chain seq x y z
N MET A 1 27.26 20.76 -41.12
CA MET A 1 25.91 20.94 -40.56
C MET A 1 25.95 20.43 -39.13
N ALA A 2 25.64 21.27 -38.13
CA ALA A 2 25.69 20.89 -36.74
C ALA A 2 24.62 19.83 -36.46
N GLN A 3 25.02 18.69 -35.93
CA GLN A 3 24.09 17.71 -35.35
C GLN A 3 23.53 18.36 -34.10
N ALA A 4 22.24 18.54 -34.03
CA ALA A 4 21.59 18.96 -32.79
C ALA A 4 21.70 17.86 -31.76
N LYS A 5 22.28 18.17 -30.61
CA LYS A 5 22.37 17.28 -29.46
C LYS A 5 21.25 17.69 -28.49
N ILE A 6 20.30 16.80 -28.23
CA ILE A 6 19.35 17.01 -27.15
C ILE A 6 19.69 16.01 -26.06
N ILE A 7 19.92 16.50 -24.85
CA ILE A 7 19.89 15.72 -23.63
C ILE A 7 18.40 15.50 -23.33
N TYR A 8 17.94 14.29 -23.51
CA TYR A 8 16.57 13.92 -23.19
C TYR A 8 16.59 13.20 -21.84
N ASP A 9 15.89 13.77 -20.88
CA ASP A 9 15.78 13.15 -19.57
C ASP A 9 14.88 11.90 -19.65
N LEU A 10 15.49 10.74 -19.93
CA LEU A 10 14.81 9.45 -19.87
C LEU A 10 14.58 9.00 -18.43
N VAL A 11 15.29 9.58 -17.49
CA VAL A 11 15.32 9.17 -16.09
C VAL A 11 14.27 9.93 -15.29
N GLY A 12 14.25 11.25 -15.43
CA GLY A 12 13.31 12.12 -14.74
C GLY A 12 11.96 12.21 -15.44
N GLY A 13 10.92 12.33 -14.64
CA GLY A 13 9.60 12.66 -15.12
C GLY A 13 8.82 11.49 -15.69
N THR A 14 8.07 10.85 -14.83
CA THR A 14 6.82 10.19 -15.20
C THR A 14 5.72 11.23 -15.44
N ASP A 15 6.07 12.41 -16.03
CA ASP A 15 5.07 13.41 -16.35
C ASP A 15 4.25 12.94 -17.55
N PHE A 16 3.21 12.20 -17.25
CA PHE A 16 2.21 11.69 -18.17
C PHE A 16 1.34 12.79 -18.80
N SER A 17 1.56 14.04 -18.42
CA SER A 17 0.70 15.17 -18.79
C SER A 17 0.73 15.52 -20.28
N ARG A 18 1.71 15.02 -21.02
CA ARG A 18 1.87 15.25 -22.47
C ARG A 18 1.48 14.06 -23.35
N ALA A 19 0.94 13.00 -22.78
CA ALA A 19 0.41 11.91 -23.57
C ALA A 19 -0.82 12.36 -24.36
N ALA A 20 -0.95 11.91 -25.60
CA ALA A 20 -2.19 12.10 -26.35
C ALA A 20 -3.39 11.56 -25.54
N PRO A 21 -4.55 12.22 -25.58
CA PRO A 21 -5.66 11.93 -24.67
C PRO A 21 -6.19 10.49 -24.69
N ASN A 22 -5.78 9.68 -25.64
CA ASN A 22 -6.25 8.30 -25.83
C ASN A 22 -5.20 7.22 -25.52
N ILE A 23 -4.00 7.59 -25.06
CA ILE A 23 -2.94 6.62 -24.78
C ILE A 23 -2.69 6.64 -23.26
N GLU A 24 -2.99 5.52 -22.60
CA GLU A 24 -2.58 5.30 -21.22
C GLU A 24 -1.07 5.51 -21.13
N GLY A 25 -0.67 6.64 -20.54
CA GLY A 25 0.68 7.05 -20.25
C GLY A 25 1.77 6.46 -21.15
N THR A 26 2.20 7.17 -22.17
CA THR A 26 3.34 6.72 -22.98
C THR A 26 4.61 6.58 -22.14
N ALA A 27 4.76 7.40 -21.10
CA ALA A 27 5.88 7.27 -20.17
C ALA A 27 5.59 6.24 -19.08
N LEU A 28 6.23 5.09 -19.12
CA LEU A 28 6.08 4.02 -18.13
C LEU A 28 7.42 3.74 -17.44
N ALA A 29 7.35 3.50 -16.14
CA ALA A 29 8.41 2.85 -15.38
C ALA A 29 7.82 1.58 -14.76
N VAL A 30 8.26 0.40 -15.20
CA VAL A 30 7.81 -0.88 -14.69
C VAL A 30 8.93 -1.54 -13.92
N ASN A 31 8.67 -1.92 -12.67
CA ASN A 31 9.65 -2.49 -11.74
C ASN A 31 10.92 -1.64 -11.60
N CYS A 32 10.77 -0.34 -11.75
CA CYS A 32 11.79 0.67 -11.49
C CYS A 32 11.12 1.98 -11.06
N PHE A 33 11.83 2.79 -10.31
CA PHE A 33 11.36 4.07 -9.80
C PHE A 33 12.47 5.12 -9.85
N THR A 34 12.10 6.38 -9.75
CA THR A 34 13.04 7.50 -9.82
C THR A 34 13.52 7.85 -8.42
N GLU A 35 14.82 7.96 -8.26
CA GLU A 35 15.48 8.49 -7.07
C GLU A 35 16.16 9.82 -7.42
N SER A 36 16.11 10.80 -6.51
CA SER A 36 16.78 12.07 -6.68
C SER A 36 17.78 12.29 -5.55
N ASN A 37 19.03 12.49 -5.90
CA ASN A 37 20.06 12.86 -4.94
C ASN A 37 20.07 14.39 -4.76
N THR A 38 19.52 14.84 -3.63
CA THR A 38 19.55 16.26 -3.22
C THR A 38 20.68 16.47 -2.21
N GLU A 39 21.93 16.39 -2.65
CA GLU A 39 23.07 16.78 -1.81
C GLU A 39 23.25 18.29 -1.80
N GLY A 40 22.93 18.91 -0.67
CA GLY A 40 23.27 20.29 -0.31
C GLY A 40 22.57 21.37 -1.15
N ASP A 41 22.97 22.61 -0.94
CA ASP A 41 22.50 23.83 -1.65
C ASP A 41 22.83 23.87 -3.15
N ASN A 42 23.36 22.81 -3.73
CA ASN A 42 23.74 22.74 -5.12
C ASN A 42 22.52 22.46 -6.02
N LYS A 43 22.25 23.37 -6.93
CA LYS A 43 21.16 23.35 -7.93
C LYS A 43 21.21 22.19 -8.94
N ASN A 44 22.12 21.24 -8.82
CA ASN A 44 22.24 20.08 -9.70
C ASN A 44 21.63 18.86 -9.03
N VAL A 45 20.30 18.77 -9.06
CA VAL A 45 19.59 17.55 -8.69
C VAL A 45 19.88 16.50 -9.78
N ARG A 46 20.62 15.44 -9.42
CA ARG A 46 20.77 14.27 -10.31
C ARG A 46 19.66 13.28 -9.99
N THR A 47 18.92 12.91 -10.99
CA THR A 47 17.90 11.87 -10.89
C THR A 47 18.43 10.57 -11.45
N PHE A 48 18.11 9.47 -10.79
CA PHE A 48 18.46 8.11 -11.20
C PHE A 48 17.18 7.29 -11.34
N LEU A 49 17.17 6.39 -12.29
CA LEU A 49 16.15 5.35 -12.35
C LEU A 49 16.74 4.09 -11.72
N GLN A 50 16.15 3.65 -10.61
CA GLN A 50 16.61 2.51 -9.83
C GLN A 50 15.65 1.33 -9.97
N SER A 51 16.19 0.10 -9.87
CA SER A 51 15.38 -1.13 -9.83
C SER A 51 14.47 -1.16 -8.61
N ALA A 52 13.23 -1.61 -8.80
CA ALA A 52 12.41 -2.05 -7.66
C ALA A 52 13.06 -3.27 -6.99
N PRO A 53 12.77 -3.52 -5.68
CA PRO A 53 13.27 -4.71 -5.01
C PRO A 53 12.78 -5.98 -5.70
N GLY A 54 13.61 -7.01 -5.70
CA GLY A 54 13.24 -8.34 -6.12
C GLY A 54 12.30 -9.00 -5.10
N VAL A 55 11.64 -10.05 -5.55
CA VAL A 55 10.66 -10.82 -4.77
C VAL A 55 11.28 -12.16 -4.46
N LYS A 56 11.75 -12.34 -3.23
CA LYS A 56 12.45 -13.54 -2.78
C LYS A 56 11.51 -14.41 -1.96
N TYR A 57 11.41 -15.68 -2.32
CA TYR A 57 10.63 -16.65 -1.54
C TYR A 57 11.13 -16.71 -0.09
N PHE A 58 10.20 -16.68 0.84
CA PHE A 58 10.50 -16.66 2.27
C PHE A 58 9.93 -17.87 2.99
N ASP A 59 8.62 -18.14 2.85
CA ASP A 59 7.90 -19.20 3.57
C ASP A 59 6.57 -19.52 2.87
N THR A 60 5.82 -20.53 3.34
CA THR A 60 4.54 -20.90 2.76
C THR A 60 3.55 -21.49 3.75
N PHE A 61 2.27 -21.12 3.60
CA PHE A 61 1.10 -21.73 4.24
C PHE A 61 0.33 -22.64 3.29
N GLY A 62 0.53 -22.53 2.00
CA GLY A 62 -0.13 -23.34 0.97
C GLY A 62 0.10 -22.83 -0.45
N GLN A 63 -0.32 -23.61 -1.42
CA GLN A 63 -0.11 -23.34 -2.85
C GLN A 63 -1.27 -22.58 -3.51
N THR A 64 -2.43 -22.56 -2.87
CA THR A 64 -3.65 -21.96 -3.41
C THR A 64 -4.16 -20.90 -2.44
N ASP A 65 -5.04 -20.04 -2.93
CA ASP A 65 -5.60 -18.94 -2.16
C ASP A 65 -4.62 -17.76 -2.00
N HIS A 66 -5.01 -16.72 -1.30
CA HIS A 66 -4.20 -15.51 -1.14
C HIS A 66 -4.07 -15.16 0.35
N CYS A 67 -3.12 -14.32 0.66
CA CYS A 67 -2.98 -13.74 1.99
C CYS A 67 -4.05 -12.67 2.20
N ASP A 68 -4.84 -12.78 3.29
CA ASP A 68 -5.93 -11.86 3.63
C ASP A 68 -5.52 -10.77 4.60
N GLY A 69 -4.34 -10.86 5.19
CA GLY A 69 -3.78 -9.86 6.09
C GLY A 69 -2.45 -10.26 6.69
N LEU A 70 -1.61 -9.26 6.94
CA LEU A 70 -0.32 -9.39 7.63
C LEU A 70 -0.21 -8.36 8.75
N TYR A 71 0.38 -8.74 9.85
CA TYR A 71 0.61 -7.83 10.97
C TYR A 71 1.84 -8.22 11.79
N VAL A 72 2.56 -7.20 12.25
CA VAL A 72 3.62 -7.34 13.26
C VAL A 72 3.33 -6.35 14.38
N PRO A 73 3.18 -6.80 15.63
CA PRO A 73 2.95 -5.92 16.76
C PRO A 73 4.08 -4.92 16.94
N SER A 74 3.71 -3.66 17.13
CA SER A 74 4.66 -2.55 17.25
C SER A 74 4.91 -2.12 18.69
N THR A 75 3.94 -2.36 19.58
CA THR A 75 3.94 -1.84 20.95
C THR A 75 4.58 -2.80 21.93
N GLY A 76 5.51 -2.27 22.71
CA GLY A 76 5.92 -2.87 23.96
C GLY A 76 6.86 -4.06 23.88
N LEU A 77 7.49 -4.29 22.75
CA LEU A 77 8.48 -5.37 22.60
C LEU A 77 9.63 -5.25 23.62
N SER A 78 10.07 -4.03 23.92
CA SER A 78 11.11 -3.79 24.93
C SER A 78 10.60 -3.84 26.38
N ALA A 79 9.28 -3.73 26.59
CA ALA A 79 8.66 -3.76 27.92
C ALA A 79 8.18 -5.17 28.33
N TYR A 80 8.08 -6.07 27.36
CA TYR A 80 7.57 -7.41 27.56
C TYR A 80 8.54 -8.38 26.91
N ASP A 81 9.26 -9.17 27.64
CA ASP A 81 10.20 -10.21 27.17
C ASP A 81 9.55 -11.27 26.25
N PHE A 82 8.88 -10.86 25.18
CA PHE A 82 8.37 -11.80 24.20
C PHE A 82 8.96 -11.52 22.80
N GLU A 83 9.16 -12.59 22.06
CA GLU A 83 9.69 -12.57 20.71
C GLU A 83 8.76 -11.83 19.75
N GLN A 84 9.31 -11.02 18.87
CA GLN A 84 8.54 -10.37 17.81
C GLN A 84 8.06 -11.42 16.80
N CYS A 85 6.77 -11.70 16.80
CA CYS A 85 6.15 -12.65 15.89
C CYS A 85 5.46 -11.94 14.73
N LEU A 86 5.38 -12.64 13.61
CA LEU A 86 4.59 -12.27 12.46
C LEU A 86 3.21 -12.94 12.56
N PHE A 87 2.15 -12.18 12.26
CA PHE A 87 0.77 -12.70 12.20
C PHE A 87 0.28 -12.70 10.77
N VAL A 88 -0.27 -13.82 10.33
CA VAL A 88 -0.69 -14.07 8.95
C VAL A 88 -2.12 -14.57 8.94
N ALA A 89 -3.00 -13.89 8.19
CA ALA A 89 -4.35 -14.38 7.90
C ALA A 89 -4.34 -15.06 6.53
N TYR A 90 -4.65 -16.35 6.52
CA TYR A 90 -4.65 -17.17 5.32
C TYR A 90 -5.72 -18.27 5.43
N ASN A 91 -6.51 -18.42 4.36
CA ASN A 91 -7.52 -19.49 4.21
C ASN A 91 -8.47 -19.67 5.42
N GLY A 92 -8.98 -18.55 5.96
CA GLY A 92 -9.92 -18.54 7.10
C GLY A 92 -9.29 -18.76 8.47
N GLU A 93 -7.97 -18.85 8.55
CA GLU A 93 -7.21 -19.07 9.77
C GLU A 93 -6.18 -17.95 10.00
N VAL A 94 -5.97 -17.62 11.27
CA VAL A 94 -4.91 -16.68 11.67
C VAL A 94 -3.80 -17.46 12.33
N PHE A 95 -2.59 -17.26 11.83
CA PHE A 95 -1.38 -17.91 12.29
C PHE A 95 -0.43 -16.92 12.96
N ARG A 96 0.24 -17.39 13.99
CA ARG A 96 1.42 -16.78 14.58
C ARG A 96 2.65 -17.48 14.03
N VAL A 97 3.63 -16.72 13.56
CA VAL A 97 4.90 -17.23 13.06
C VAL A 97 6.03 -16.69 13.92
N ASP A 98 6.83 -17.57 14.49
CA ASP A 98 7.99 -17.21 15.30
C ASP A 98 9.26 -16.99 14.43
N SER A 99 10.38 -16.64 15.04
CA SER A 99 11.65 -16.41 14.32
C SER A 99 12.25 -17.69 13.72
N ALA A 100 11.81 -18.86 14.20
CA ALA A 100 12.21 -20.17 13.66
C ALA A 100 11.28 -20.65 12.53
N LEU A 101 10.30 -19.82 12.11
CA LEU A 101 9.26 -20.13 11.12
C LEU A 101 8.33 -21.27 11.53
N ASN A 102 8.09 -21.44 12.82
CA ASN A 102 7.03 -22.33 13.27
C ASN A 102 5.67 -21.62 13.15
N HIS A 103 4.69 -22.30 12.56
CA HIS A 103 3.33 -21.80 12.38
C HIS A 103 2.44 -22.33 13.50
N GLU A 104 1.82 -21.44 14.25
CA GLU A 104 0.85 -21.75 15.28
C GLU A 104 -0.49 -21.11 14.92
N LYS A 105 -1.54 -21.92 14.78
CA LYS A 105 -2.90 -21.41 14.59
C LYS A 105 -3.42 -20.80 15.89
N ILE A 106 -3.78 -19.53 15.86
CA ILE A 106 -4.27 -18.78 17.03
C ILE A 106 -5.74 -18.40 16.93
N GLY A 107 -6.35 -18.45 15.76
CA GLY A 107 -7.74 -18.07 15.58
C GLY A 107 -8.26 -18.34 14.17
N ILE A 108 -9.47 -17.84 13.94
CA ILE A 108 -10.18 -17.96 12.65
C ILE A 108 -10.74 -16.61 12.22
N TYR A 109 -11.16 -16.52 10.96
CA TYR A 109 -11.92 -15.40 10.41
C TYR A 109 -12.85 -15.88 9.28
N ALA A 110 -13.80 -15.05 8.87
CA ALA A 110 -14.74 -15.39 7.81
C ALA A 110 -14.05 -15.36 6.43
N LEU A 111 -14.05 -16.48 5.72
CA LEU A 111 -13.45 -16.64 4.39
C LEU A 111 -13.97 -15.62 3.38
N GLY A 112 -13.07 -15.14 2.52
CA GLY A 112 -13.37 -14.20 1.45
C GLY A 112 -13.43 -12.74 1.90
N ASN A 113 -13.03 -12.45 3.12
CA ASN A 113 -12.93 -11.09 3.66
C ASN A 113 -11.47 -10.74 3.95
N THR A 114 -11.10 -9.50 3.69
CA THR A 114 -9.82 -8.94 4.11
C THR A 114 -9.83 -8.73 5.63
N VAL A 115 -8.78 -9.15 6.29
CA VAL A 115 -8.62 -9.04 7.75
C VAL A 115 -7.92 -7.73 8.10
N GLN A 116 -8.52 -6.97 9.01
CA GLN A 116 -7.94 -5.74 9.55
C GLN A 116 -7.45 -6.00 10.96
N PHE A 117 -6.14 -5.83 11.16
CA PHE A 117 -5.51 -6.00 12.47
C PHE A 117 -5.37 -4.68 13.21
N ALA A 118 -5.45 -4.73 14.54
CA ALA A 118 -5.10 -3.63 15.43
C ALA A 118 -4.57 -4.18 16.75
N GLU A 119 -3.82 -3.37 17.45
CA GLU A 119 -3.18 -3.71 18.71
C GLU A 119 -3.59 -2.74 19.80
N SER A 120 -4.01 -3.25 20.95
CA SER A 120 -4.22 -2.41 22.13
C SER A 120 -2.88 -2.21 22.84
N GLY A 121 -2.48 -0.95 23.01
CA GLY A 121 -1.32 -0.62 23.83
C GLY A 121 -1.57 -0.84 25.34
N GLY A 122 -0.51 -0.81 26.13
CA GLY A 122 -0.55 -0.87 27.60
C GLY A 122 -0.07 -2.21 28.16
N GLU A 123 -0.35 -2.45 29.45
CA GLU A 123 0.12 -3.64 30.17
C GLU A 123 -0.39 -4.98 29.58
N ARG A 124 -1.47 -4.91 28.81
CA ARG A 124 -2.07 -6.06 28.12
C ARG A 124 -2.03 -5.81 26.63
N ALA A 125 -0.98 -6.23 25.99
CA ALA A 125 -0.85 -6.21 24.56
C ALA A 125 -1.81 -7.24 23.93
N ILE A 126 -2.99 -6.81 23.52
CA ILE A 126 -3.96 -7.66 22.84
C ILE A 126 -3.93 -7.32 21.35
N LEU A 127 -3.61 -8.31 20.55
CA LEU A 127 -3.83 -8.28 19.11
C LEU A 127 -5.31 -8.56 18.85
N MET A 128 -5.93 -7.72 18.05
CA MET A 128 -7.32 -7.85 17.62
C MET A 128 -7.39 -7.87 16.10
N TRP A 129 -8.39 -8.59 15.58
CA TRP A 129 -8.71 -8.53 14.16
C TRP A 129 -10.21 -8.56 13.92
N VAL A 130 -10.63 -7.90 12.85
CA VAL A 130 -12.01 -7.89 12.36
C VAL A 130 -12.05 -8.39 10.93
N ASP A 131 -13.13 -9.08 10.59
CA ASP A 131 -13.32 -9.75 9.31
C ASP A 131 -14.63 -9.36 8.58
N GLY A 132 -15.29 -8.30 9.04
CA GLY A 132 -16.58 -7.85 8.51
C GLY A 132 -17.78 -8.57 9.12
N THR A 133 -17.56 -9.52 10.03
CA THR A 133 -18.62 -10.25 10.76
C THR A 133 -18.44 -10.22 12.26
N ASP A 134 -17.20 -10.38 12.73
CA ASP A 134 -16.89 -10.48 14.16
C ASP A 134 -15.57 -9.79 14.50
N ILE A 135 -15.26 -9.70 15.79
CA ILE A 135 -14.00 -9.28 16.35
C ILE A 135 -13.37 -10.40 17.15
N HIS A 136 -12.13 -10.65 16.93
CA HIS A 136 -11.35 -11.65 17.62
C HIS A 136 -10.20 -11.00 18.39
N GLY A 137 -9.71 -11.66 19.43
CA GLY A 137 -8.61 -11.17 20.24
C GLY A 137 -7.64 -12.27 20.62
N TYR A 138 -6.36 -11.89 20.75
CA TYR A 138 -5.27 -12.76 21.19
C TYR A 138 -4.34 -11.98 22.12
N ASN A 139 -4.11 -12.51 23.31
CA ASN A 139 -3.21 -11.89 24.27
C ASN A 139 -1.76 -12.26 23.91
N LEU A 140 -0.99 -11.24 23.50
CA LEU A 140 0.40 -11.42 23.07
C LEU A 140 1.34 -11.89 24.17
N LYS A 141 0.98 -11.68 25.45
CA LYS A 141 1.79 -12.10 26.61
C LYS A 141 1.50 -13.52 27.05
N THR A 142 0.21 -13.86 27.19
CA THR A 142 -0.19 -15.17 27.71
C THR A 142 -0.31 -16.23 26.63
N GLY A 143 -0.42 -15.82 25.36
CA GLY A 143 -0.68 -16.75 24.27
C GLY A 143 -2.11 -17.28 24.22
N GLU A 144 -3.05 -16.62 24.90
CA GLU A 144 -4.43 -17.08 25.02
C GLU A 144 -5.39 -16.28 24.14
N THR A 145 -6.42 -16.93 23.63
CA THR A 145 -7.49 -16.26 22.92
C THR A 145 -8.33 -15.41 23.86
N VAL A 146 -8.65 -14.19 23.45
CA VAL A 146 -9.48 -13.24 24.20
C VAL A 146 -10.82 -13.10 23.51
N ASN A 147 -11.91 -13.41 24.23
CA ASN A 147 -13.26 -13.23 23.72
C ASN A 147 -13.70 -11.77 23.90
N ILE A 148 -13.92 -11.07 22.79
CA ILE A 148 -14.40 -9.70 22.78
C ILE A 148 -15.88 -9.71 22.39
N THR A 149 -16.74 -9.21 23.27
CA THR A 149 -18.17 -9.12 22.98
C THR A 149 -18.47 -7.90 22.13
N LEU A 150 -19.01 -8.10 20.93
CA LEU A 150 -19.47 -7.03 20.07
C LEU A 150 -20.58 -6.20 20.69
N PRO A 151 -20.62 -4.88 20.48
CA PRO A 151 -21.76 -4.07 20.84
C PRO A 151 -22.98 -4.40 19.97
N LYS A 152 -24.16 -4.17 20.53
CA LYS A 152 -25.41 -4.27 19.77
C LYS A 152 -25.64 -3.02 18.95
N ARG A 153 -26.28 -3.18 17.81
CA ARG A 153 -26.68 -2.04 16.98
C ARG A 153 -27.67 -1.14 17.70
N ILE A 154 -27.50 0.16 17.59
CA ILE A 154 -28.41 1.15 18.19
C ILE A 154 -29.73 1.22 17.44
N ASP A 155 -29.67 1.09 16.13
CA ASP A 155 -30.84 1.09 15.24
C ASP A 155 -31.57 -0.26 15.15
N ALA A 156 -30.95 -1.33 15.63
CA ALA A 156 -31.50 -2.68 15.62
C ALA A 156 -31.04 -3.49 16.85
N GLN A 157 -31.64 -3.22 18.01
CA GLN A 157 -31.21 -3.69 19.34
C GLN A 157 -31.03 -5.22 19.50
N ASN A 158 -31.56 -6.02 18.60
CA ASN A 158 -31.41 -7.47 18.62
C ASN A 158 -30.27 -7.99 17.73
N GLN A 159 -29.54 -7.10 17.04
CA GLN A 159 -28.44 -7.44 16.16
C GLN A 159 -27.13 -6.89 16.70
N TYR A 160 -26.06 -7.64 16.56
CA TYR A 160 -24.71 -7.16 16.78
C TYR A 160 -24.19 -6.38 15.58
N ILE A 161 -23.22 -5.50 15.81
CA ILE A 161 -22.55 -4.78 14.71
C ILE A 161 -21.74 -5.75 13.86
N GLN A 162 -21.45 -5.35 12.63
CA GLN A 162 -20.56 -6.06 11.71
C GLN A 162 -19.34 -5.19 11.40
N PRO A 163 -18.26 -5.30 12.18
CA PRO A 163 -17.10 -4.42 12.03
C PRO A 163 -16.26 -4.87 10.83
N THR A 164 -16.03 -3.96 9.89
CA THR A 164 -15.12 -4.18 8.75
C THR A 164 -13.75 -3.57 8.98
N HIS A 165 -13.67 -2.55 9.83
CA HIS A 165 -12.44 -1.85 10.15
C HIS A 165 -12.35 -1.63 11.66
N ILE A 166 -11.12 -1.66 12.14
CA ILE A 166 -10.78 -1.44 13.54
C ILE A 166 -9.68 -0.37 13.64
N ALA A 167 -9.79 0.50 14.62
CA ALA A 167 -8.74 1.44 14.96
C ALA A 167 -8.54 1.47 16.48
N VAL A 168 -7.34 1.74 16.93
CA VAL A 168 -7.04 1.99 18.34
C VAL A 168 -6.48 3.41 18.48
N VAL A 169 -7.14 4.22 19.28
CA VAL A 169 -6.79 5.62 19.49
C VAL A 169 -6.77 5.91 20.97
N ASP A 170 -5.62 6.33 21.49
CA ASP A 170 -5.41 6.63 22.91
C ASP A 170 -6.00 5.55 23.84
N GLY A 171 -5.70 4.29 23.55
CA GLY A 171 -6.13 3.12 24.30
C GLY A 171 -7.62 2.75 24.18
N SER A 172 -8.38 3.42 23.32
CA SER A 172 -9.76 3.04 22.99
C SER A 172 -9.83 2.31 21.67
N ILE A 173 -10.52 1.19 21.67
CA ILE A 173 -10.85 0.41 20.46
C ILE A 173 -12.05 1.10 19.80
N VAL A 174 -11.94 1.35 18.50
CA VAL A 174 -13.02 1.96 17.70
C VAL A 174 -13.39 1.01 16.58
N LEU A 175 -14.67 0.77 16.39
CA LEU A 175 -15.23 -0.12 15.38
C LEU A 175 -16.26 0.62 14.54
N ASN A 176 -16.23 0.45 13.23
CA ASN A 176 -17.35 0.82 12.37
C ASN A 176 -18.41 -0.30 12.36
N ASP A 177 -19.60 0.01 11.89
CA ASP A 177 -20.65 -0.97 11.62
C ASP A 177 -21.05 -0.92 10.15
N LYS A 178 -20.91 -2.03 9.46
CA LYS A 178 -21.19 -2.16 8.03
C LYS A 178 -22.59 -1.63 7.68
N GLY A 179 -22.64 -0.61 6.85
CA GLY A 179 -23.90 -0.04 6.38
C GLY A 179 -24.61 0.92 7.35
N SER A 180 -24.00 1.25 8.50
CA SER A 180 -24.50 2.19 9.50
C SER A 180 -23.68 3.49 9.52
N SER A 181 -24.25 4.55 10.07
CA SER A 181 -23.53 5.80 10.36
C SER A 181 -22.94 5.83 11.77
N PHE A 182 -23.25 4.82 12.58
CA PHE A 182 -22.78 4.74 13.95
C PHE A 182 -21.39 4.11 14.03
N THR A 183 -20.57 4.70 14.88
CA THR A 183 -19.23 4.22 15.22
C THR A 183 -19.20 3.92 16.70
N TYR A 184 -18.70 2.75 17.06
CA TYR A 184 -18.70 2.25 18.43
C TYR A 184 -17.29 2.31 19.00
N TYR A 185 -17.17 2.65 20.29
CA TYR A 185 -15.86 2.73 20.91
C TYR A 185 -15.84 2.16 22.33
N SER A 186 -14.69 1.64 22.71
CA SER A 186 -14.44 1.19 24.08
C SER A 186 -14.01 2.38 24.96
N ILE A 187 -14.21 2.24 26.26
CA ILE A 187 -13.60 3.16 27.22
C ILE A 187 -12.07 2.96 27.20
N LYS A 188 -11.33 3.98 27.64
CA LYS A 188 -9.88 3.89 27.78
C LYS A 188 -9.52 2.80 28.79
N TYR A 189 -8.58 1.93 28.43
CA TYR A 189 -8.17 0.81 29.27
C TYR A 189 -9.32 -0.09 29.73
N PRO A 190 -10.17 -0.59 28.81
CA PRO A 190 -11.34 -1.40 29.18
C PRO A 190 -10.97 -2.65 29.97
N LEU A 191 -9.74 -3.11 29.86
CA LEU A 191 -9.23 -4.34 30.47
C LEU A 191 -8.55 -4.12 31.83
N ASN A 192 -8.40 -2.86 32.29
CA ASN A 192 -7.75 -2.53 33.57
C ASN A 192 -8.72 -2.24 34.73
N THR A 193 -10.01 -2.22 34.47
CA THR A 193 -10.99 -1.91 35.51
C THR A 193 -11.35 -3.15 36.32
N ALA A 194 -10.68 -3.38 37.41
CA ALA A 194 -10.99 -4.45 38.36
C ALA A 194 -12.26 -4.19 39.18
N LYS A 195 -12.91 -3.03 39.03
CA LYS A 195 -14.05 -2.65 39.88
C LYS A 195 -15.12 -1.92 39.05
N ARG A 196 -16.35 -2.42 39.11
CA ARG A 196 -17.52 -1.85 38.44
C ARG A 196 -18.59 -1.49 39.44
N LYS A 197 -19.33 -0.40 39.17
CA LYS A 197 -20.59 -0.11 39.84
C LYS A 197 -21.70 -0.91 39.16
N VAL A 198 -22.53 -1.59 39.96
CA VAL A 198 -23.66 -2.35 39.45
C VAL A 198 -24.93 -1.60 39.72
N PHE A 199 -25.72 -1.43 38.70
CA PHE A 199 -27.03 -0.78 38.75
C PHE A 199 -28.11 -1.78 38.38
N LYS A 200 -29.21 -1.69 39.08
CA LYS A 200 -30.44 -2.47 38.83
C LYS A 200 -31.55 -1.55 38.38
N ILE A 201 -32.31 -1.99 37.44
CA ILE A 201 -33.52 -1.25 37.02
C ILE A 201 -34.68 -1.77 37.87
N VAL A 202 -35.24 -0.93 38.72
CA VAL A 202 -36.41 -1.21 39.53
C VAL A 202 -37.48 -0.20 39.20
N ASN A 203 -38.65 -0.67 38.76
CA ASN A 203 -39.80 0.17 38.37
C ASN A 203 -39.41 1.25 37.32
N GLY A 204 -38.59 0.91 36.34
CA GLY A 204 -38.16 1.83 35.30
C GLY A 204 -37.15 2.93 35.73
N LYS A 205 -36.68 2.87 36.99
CA LYS A 205 -35.63 3.76 37.50
C LYS A 205 -34.35 2.97 37.78
N VAL A 206 -33.23 3.57 37.40
CA VAL A 206 -31.91 3.03 37.68
C VAL A 206 -31.66 3.19 39.19
N GLN A 207 -31.47 2.09 39.88
CA GLN A 207 -31.07 2.06 41.30
C GLN A 207 -29.69 1.44 41.44
N TYR A 208 -28.90 2.06 42.28
CA TYR A 208 -27.59 1.57 42.66
C TYR A 208 -27.68 0.35 43.58
N GLU A 209 -27.06 -0.76 43.20
CA GLU A 209 -27.16 -2.01 43.91
C GLU A 209 -25.92 -2.31 44.78
N SER A 210 -24.72 -1.98 44.32
CA SER A 210 -23.52 -2.19 45.11
C SER A 210 -22.34 -1.34 44.63
N ASP A 211 -21.40 -1.07 45.51
CA ASP A 211 -20.25 -0.21 45.26
C ASP A 211 -19.19 -0.85 44.34
N LYS A 212 -19.10 -2.16 44.27
CA LYS A 212 -18.00 -2.81 43.54
C LYS A 212 -18.30 -4.27 43.24
N ILE A 213 -18.38 -4.66 41.99
CA ILE A 213 -18.07 -6.02 41.58
C ILE A 213 -16.57 -6.07 41.28
N THR A 214 -15.86 -6.97 41.92
CA THR A 214 -14.53 -7.35 41.50
C THR A 214 -14.69 -8.30 40.33
N VAL A 215 -14.41 -7.81 39.13
CA VAL A 215 -14.38 -8.64 37.92
C VAL A 215 -13.09 -9.46 37.99
N SER A 216 -13.21 -10.78 37.79
CA SER A 216 -12.02 -11.63 37.72
C SER A 216 -11.12 -11.18 36.56
N MET A 217 -9.81 -11.41 36.68
CA MET A 217 -8.89 -11.11 35.60
C MET A 217 -9.26 -11.86 34.31
N THR A 218 -9.81 -13.05 34.42
CA THR A 218 -10.31 -13.87 33.30
C THR A 218 -11.48 -13.20 32.59
N GLU A 219 -12.43 -12.60 33.32
CA GLU A 219 -13.55 -11.87 32.71
C GLU A 219 -13.10 -10.56 32.08
N VAL A 220 -12.11 -9.91 32.64
CA VAL A 220 -11.49 -8.72 32.07
C VAL A 220 -10.69 -9.09 30.80
N ASP A 221 -9.97 -10.20 30.81
CA ASP A 221 -9.22 -10.71 29.67
C ASP A 221 -10.15 -11.18 28.54
N SER A 222 -11.36 -11.67 28.88
CA SER A 222 -12.39 -12.02 27.88
C SER A 222 -12.98 -10.79 27.18
N GLY A 223 -12.65 -9.57 27.58
CA GLY A 223 -13.13 -8.36 26.94
C GLY A 223 -14.63 -8.08 27.07
N VAL A 224 -15.33 -8.80 27.93
CA VAL A 224 -16.80 -8.75 28.09
C VAL A 224 -17.34 -7.33 28.25
N TYR A 225 -16.57 -6.41 28.78
CA TYR A 225 -17.00 -5.05 29.09
C TYR A 225 -16.33 -3.96 28.24
N CYS A 226 -15.66 -4.31 27.15
CA CYS A 226 -14.90 -3.34 26.37
C CYS A 226 -15.72 -2.13 25.88
N PHE A 227 -16.96 -2.35 25.47
CA PHE A 227 -17.82 -1.32 24.86
C PHE A 227 -18.91 -0.78 25.77
N LEU A 228 -18.90 -1.14 27.05
CA LEU A 228 -19.84 -0.66 28.03
C LEU A 228 -19.14 0.29 29.04
N ASP A 229 -19.82 1.32 29.50
CA ASP A 229 -19.34 2.15 30.59
C ASP A 229 -19.60 1.50 31.96
N ASP A 230 -19.22 2.19 33.05
CA ASP A 230 -19.44 1.74 34.44
C ASP A 230 -20.91 1.54 34.80
N TYR A 231 -21.82 2.07 34.00
CA TYR A 231 -23.25 1.93 34.14
C TYR A 231 -23.86 0.84 33.23
N GLY A 232 -23.03 0.13 32.49
CA GLY A 232 -23.47 -0.86 31.51
C GLY A 232 -24.06 -0.26 30.24
N VAL A 233 -23.81 1.02 29.95
CA VAL A 233 -24.31 1.72 28.77
C VAL A 233 -23.28 1.66 27.66
N GLN A 234 -23.73 1.24 26.48
CA GLN A 234 -22.93 1.13 25.28
C GLN A 234 -22.48 2.52 24.77
N LYS A 235 -21.23 2.62 24.38
CA LYS A 235 -20.62 3.84 23.86
C LYS A 235 -20.58 3.85 22.34
N TYR A 236 -21.09 4.92 21.77
CA TYR A 236 -21.10 5.16 20.34
C TYR A 236 -21.18 6.65 20.05
N PHE A 237 -20.87 7.04 18.83
CA PHE A 237 -21.16 8.36 18.29
C PHE A 237 -21.63 8.23 16.83
N ASN A 238 -22.38 9.22 16.37
CA ASN A 238 -22.79 9.30 14.98
C ASN A 238 -21.83 10.22 14.23
N GLY A 239 -21.02 9.64 13.32
CA GLY A 239 -20.04 10.36 12.51
C GLY A 239 -20.66 11.30 11.49
N SER A 240 -21.92 11.13 11.20
CA SER A 240 -22.51 11.77 10.03
C SER A 240 -23.30 13.04 10.37
N THR A 241 -22.78 14.20 9.94
CA THR A 241 -23.59 15.41 9.78
C THR A 241 -24.48 15.40 8.54
N SER A 242 -24.27 14.45 7.62
CA SER A 242 -24.90 14.40 6.29
C SER A 242 -25.50 13.05 6.00
N SER A 243 -26.17 12.35 6.86
CA SER A 243 -26.79 11.02 6.59
C SER A 243 -25.89 10.00 5.84
N ASP A 244 -24.61 10.27 5.72
CA ASP A 244 -23.64 9.36 5.11
C ASP A 244 -23.37 8.17 6.04
N LYS A 245 -23.16 6.99 5.45
CA LYS A 245 -22.80 5.80 6.20
C LYS A 245 -21.29 5.81 6.48
N CYS A 246 -20.87 5.30 7.63
CA CYS A 246 -19.46 5.07 7.90
C CYS A 246 -19.00 3.78 7.17
N VAL A 247 -18.28 3.94 6.07
CA VAL A 247 -17.81 2.82 5.25
C VAL A 247 -16.57 2.19 5.87
N ALA A 248 -15.65 3.02 6.37
CA ALA A 248 -14.41 2.58 6.97
C ALA A 248 -13.93 3.59 8.01
N ILE A 249 -13.03 3.13 8.87
CA ILE A 249 -12.30 3.98 9.82
C ILE A 249 -10.80 3.69 9.73
N SER A 250 -10.01 4.70 10.04
CA SER A 250 -8.56 4.54 10.19
C SER A 250 -8.04 5.58 11.19
N SER A 251 -6.89 5.34 11.77
CA SER A 251 -6.27 6.29 12.70
C SER A 251 -4.82 6.56 12.36
N VAL A 252 -4.41 7.80 12.55
CA VAL A 252 -3.00 8.21 12.52
C VAL A 252 -2.72 9.05 13.76
N GLY A 253 -1.92 8.51 14.66
CA GLY A 253 -1.68 9.12 15.96
C GLY A 253 -3.00 9.30 16.74
N PRO A 254 -3.30 10.49 17.29
CA PRO A 254 -4.53 10.74 18.06
C PRO A 254 -5.75 11.04 17.19
N LEU A 255 -5.58 11.12 15.87
CA LEU A 255 -6.64 11.50 14.95
C LEU A 255 -7.31 10.25 14.39
N LEU A 256 -8.62 10.14 14.57
CA LEU A 256 -9.49 9.16 13.94
C LEU A 256 -10.10 9.76 12.69
N THR A 257 -9.97 9.07 11.57
CA THR A 257 -10.60 9.43 10.30
C THR A 257 -11.79 8.51 10.05
N LEU A 258 -12.96 9.10 9.82
CA LEU A 258 -14.17 8.40 9.40
C LEU A 258 -14.39 8.64 7.92
N PHE A 259 -14.57 7.57 7.19
CA PHE A 259 -14.79 7.60 5.75
C PHE A 259 -16.24 7.24 5.42
N GLY A 260 -16.94 8.19 4.80
CA GLY A 260 -18.23 7.97 4.16
C GLY A 260 -18.08 7.85 2.64
N PRO A 261 -19.16 7.50 1.91
CA PRO A 261 -19.15 7.45 0.45
C PRO A 261 -18.90 8.82 -0.22
N SER A 262 -19.30 9.91 0.44
CA SER A 262 -19.21 11.29 -0.07
C SER A 262 -18.62 12.27 0.94
N SER A 263 -18.13 11.79 2.09
CA SER A 263 -17.56 12.64 3.14
C SER A 263 -16.37 11.97 3.84
N ILE A 264 -15.43 12.78 4.31
CA ILE A 264 -14.32 12.37 5.18
C ILE A 264 -14.35 13.29 6.39
N GLU A 265 -14.45 12.70 7.58
CA GLU A 265 -14.52 13.43 8.84
C GLU A 265 -13.35 13.06 9.75
N PHE A 266 -12.89 14.03 10.53
CA PHE A 266 -11.78 13.87 11.47
C PHE A 266 -12.27 14.06 12.89
N TRP A 267 -11.95 13.09 13.75
CA TRP A 267 -12.39 13.02 15.12
C TRP A 267 -11.20 12.85 16.07
N GLN A 268 -11.31 13.41 17.24
CA GLN A 268 -10.32 13.26 18.30
C GLN A 268 -11.00 13.06 19.64
N LYS A 269 -10.26 12.49 20.56
CA LYS A 269 -10.73 12.27 21.92
C LYS A 269 -10.69 13.57 22.72
N GLY A 270 -11.75 13.92 23.46
CA GLY A 270 -11.81 15.07 24.34
C GLY A 270 -11.04 14.86 25.64
N ASN A 271 -10.51 15.94 26.20
CA ASN A 271 -9.69 15.92 27.45
C ASN A 271 -10.50 15.88 28.76
N THR A 272 -11.80 15.66 28.72
CA THR A 272 -12.61 15.67 29.95
C THR A 272 -12.51 14.34 30.69
N GLU A 273 -12.03 14.37 31.93
CA GLU A 273 -11.80 13.20 32.77
C GLU A 273 -13.03 12.37 33.10
N SER A 274 -14.24 12.94 33.03
CA SER A 274 -15.44 12.26 33.50
C SER A 274 -16.10 11.34 32.46
N TYR A 275 -16.01 11.63 31.16
CA TYR A 275 -16.49 10.78 30.08
C TYR A 275 -15.70 11.06 28.82
N GLN A 276 -15.00 10.04 28.34
CA GLN A 276 -14.21 10.10 27.12
C GLN A 276 -15.12 10.36 25.93
N SER A 277 -15.41 11.62 25.66
CA SER A 277 -16.24 12.04 24.56
C SER A 277 -15.41 12.21 23.30
N TRP A 278 -15.84 11.62 22.22
CA TRP A 278 -15.27 11.91 20.91
C TRP A 278 -15.81 13.23 20.40
N GLN A 279 -14.92 14.07 19.92
CA GLN A 279 -15.27 15.38 19.36
C GLN A 279 -14.76 15.46 17.94
N ARG A 280 -15.61 15.95 17.06
CA ARG A 280 -15.19 16.24 15.70
C ARG A 280 -14.29 17.46 15.71
N THR A 281 -13.18 17.39 14.99
CA THR A 281 -12.32 18.56 14.77
C THR A 281 -13.08 19.58 13.93
N SER A 282 -13.07 20.85 14.36
CA SER A 282 -13.94 21.91 13.79
C SER A 282 -13.59 22.29 12.35
N TYR A 283 -12.57 21.73 11.75
CA TYR A 283 -11.94 22.31 10.57
C TYR A 283 -12.15 21.54 9.29
N THR A 284 -12.90 20.65 9.06
CA THR A 284 -13.21 20.20 7.68
C THR A 284 -14.04 18.93 7.65
N ILE A 285 -15.28 19.12 7.35
CA ILE A 285 -16.01 18.10 6.63
C ILE A 285 -15.62 18.32 5.17
N ASN A 286 -14.76 17.48 4.61
CA ASN A 286 -14.61 17.43 3.18
C ASN A 286 -15.88 16.80 2.59
N LYS A 287 -16.82 17.66 2.27
CA LYS A 287 -17.97 17.30 1.45
C LYS A 287 -17.47 17.18 0.02
N GLU A 288 -18.00 16.23 -0.71
CA GLU A 288 -17.63 15.91 -2.10
C GLU A 288 -16.36 15.07 -2.28
N GLN A 289 -15.74 14.62 -1.19
CA GLN A 289 -14.68 13.62 -1.23
C GLN A 289 -15.04 12.47 -0.30
N GLY A 290 -15.06 11.27 -0.79
CA GLY A 290 -15.43 10.09 -0.04
C GLY A 290 -14.54 8.90 -0.35
N LEU A 291 -14.90 7.75 0.16
CA LEU A 291 -14.20 6.49 -0.03
C LEU A 291 -14.96 5.59 -0.99
N GLU A 292 -14.29 5.12 -2.04
CA GLU A 292 -14.86 4.17 -3.00
C GLU A 292 -14.45 2.73 -2.68
N SER A 293 -13.21 2.53 -2.24
CA SER A 293 -12.66 1.21 -1.91
C SER A 293 -12.30 1.14 -0.43
N PRO A 294 -13.06 0.41 0.40
CA PRO A 294 -12.86 0.36 1.84
C PRO A 294 -11.49 -0.18 2.25
N TYR A 295 -11.03 -1.24 1.59
CA TYR A 295 -9.76 -1.90 1.90
C TYR A 295 -8.54 -1.27 1.22
N SER A 296 -8.73 -0.19 0.46
CA SER A 296 -7.62 0.55 -0.13
C SER A 296 -6.92 1.50 0.83
N ILE A 297 -7.44 1.66 2.06
CA ILE A 297 -6.85 2.53 3.06
C ILE A 297 -5.55 1.92 3.57
N ALA A 298 -4.47 2.66 3.44
CA ALA A 298 -3.19 2.30 4.03
C ALA A 298 -2.43 3.55 4.49
N SER A 299 -1.59 3.39 5.50
CA SER A 299 -0.90 4.51 6.14
C SER A 299 0.61 4.30 6.14
N VAL A 300 1.35 5.35 5.85
CA VAL A 300 2.81 5.39 5.96
C VAL A 300 3.26 6.82 6.31
N ASN A 301 4.25 6.96 7.17
CA ASN A 301 4.82 8.25 7.56
C ASN A 301 3.78 9.32 7.95
N HIS A 302 2.79 8.95 8.77
CA HIS A 302 1.68 9.80 9.20
C HIS A 302 0.77 10.32 8.09
N GLN A 303 0.84 9.75 6.91
CA GLN A 303 -0.05 10.00 5.79
C GLN A 303 -0.93 8.78 5.54
N GLN A 304 -2.20 9.01 5.21
CA GLN A 304 -3.13 7.97 4.79
C GLN A 304 -3.39 8.09 3.29
N PHE A 305 -3.52 6.97 2.63
CA PHE A 305 -3.82 6.88 1.20
C PHE A 305 -5.06 6.03 1.01
N CYS A 306 -5.88 6.37 0.02
CA CYS A 306 -7.04 5.56 -0.32
C CYS A 306 -7.53 5.82 -1.76
N ILE A 307 -8.28 4.86 -2.28
CA ILE A 307 -9.06 5.06 -3.52
C ILE A 307 -10.42 5.62 -3.12
N GLY A 308 -10.64 6.85 -3.44
CA GLY A 308 -11.85 7.58 -3.07
C GLY A 308 -12.54 8.22 -4.26
N THR A 309 -13.51 9.07 -3.94
CA THR A 309 -14.22 9.90 -4.88
C THR A 309 -13.81 11.37 -4.70
N GLY A 310 -13.61 12.07 -5.79
CA GLY A 310 -13.41 13.51 -5.82
C GLY A 310 -14.68 14.24 -6.21
N LYS A 311 -14.54 15.50 -6.63
CA LYS A 311 -15.65 16.31 -7.13
C LYS A 311 -16.42 15.59 -8.22
N ALA A 312 -17.74 15.71 -8.19
CA ALA A 312 -18.67 15.05 -9.12
C ALA A 312 -18.57 13.51 -9.12
N ASN A 313 -18.22 12.90 -7.97
CA ASN A 313 -18.08 11.45 -7.79
C ASN A 313 -17.07 10.78 -8.74
N ALA A 314 -16.10 11.52 -9.25
CA ALA A 314 -15.02 10.95 -10.06
C ALA A 314 -14.08 10.14 -9.17
N LYS A 315 -13.83 8.88 -9.54
CA LYS A 315 -12.88 8.03 -8.81
C LYS A 315 -11.46 8.59 -8.93
N CYS A 316 -10.74 8.63 -7.83
CA CYS A 316 -9.38 9.14 -7.77
C CYS A 316 -8.63 8.54 -6.58
N VAL A 317 -7.31 8.71 -6.53
CA VAL A 317 -6.52 8.39 -5.35
C VAL A 317 -6.36 9.65 -4.51
N LEU A 318 -6.66 9.52 -3.23
CA LEU A 318 -6.56 10.57 -2.23
C LEU A 318 -5.39 10.30 -1.28
N MET A 319 -4.73 11.37 -0.87
CA MET A 319 -3.76 11.40 0.22
C MET A 319 -4.30 12.31 1.31
N ILE A 320 -4.20 11.86 2.55
CA ILE A 320 -4.66 12.57 3.74
C ILE A 320 -3.46 12.81 4.64
N ALA A 321 -3.16 14.07 4.91
CA ALA A 321 -2.09 14.49 5.81
C ALA A 321 -2.67 15.38 6.91
N GLY A 322 -2.74 14.87 8.14
CA GLY A 322 -3.49 15.52 9.21
C GLY A 322 -4.98 15.60 8.86
N THR A 323 -5.51 16.82 8.65
CA THR A 323 -6.91 17.06 8.24
C THR A 323 -7.03 17.51 6.79
N GLU A 324 -5.93 17.57 6.06
CA GLU A 324 -5.93 17.98 4.66
C GLU A 324 -6.08 16.75 3.73
N VAL A 325 -7.04 16.82 2.82
CA VAL A 325 -7.29 15.78 1.81
C VAL A 325 -6.90 16.32 0.44
N ARG A 326 -5.96 15.63 -0.20
CA ARG A 326 -5.44 15.99 -1.53
C ARG A 326 -5.63 14.86 -2.53
N LYS A 327 -6.05 15.18 -3.72
CA LYS A 327 -6.00 14.27 -4.85
C LYS A 327 -4.55 14.15 -5.36
N ILE A 328 -4.06 12.93 -5.50
CA ILE A 328 -2.71 12.64 -6.00
C ILE A 328 -2.69 11.88 -7.33
N SER A 329 -3.82 11.30 -7.73
CA SER A 329 -3.89 10.58 -9.01
C SER A 329 -3.90 11.52 -10.20
N PRO A 330 -3.07 11.23 -11.25
CA PRO A 330 -3.12 11.91 -12.52
C PRO A 330 -4.37 11.49 -13.33
N LEU A 331 -4.73 12.27 -14.34
CA LEU A 331 -5.94 12.06 -15.13
C LEU A 331 -5.99 10.67 -15.81
N TRP A 332 -4.85 10.16 -16.26
CA TRP A 332 -4.79 8.84 -16.90
C TRP A 332 -5.16 7.73 -15.91
N LEU A 333 -4.74 7.84 -14.63
CA LEU A 333 -5.08 6.88 -13.58
C LEU A 333 -6.54 7.00 -13.18
N ASP A 334 -7.09 8.22 -13.12
CA ASP A 334 -8.51 8.42 -12.86
C ASP A 334 -9.39 7.70 -13.89
N ARG A 335 -8.98 7.68 -15.17
CA ARG A 335 -9.68 6.94 -16.22
C ARG A 335 -9.62 5.43 -15.97
N VAL A 336 -8.44 4.91 -15.60
CA VAL A 336 -8.31 3.49 -15.22
C VAL A 336 -9.22 3.15 -14.06
N LEU A 337 -9.27 4.01 -13.02
CA LEU A 337 -10.17 3.81 -11.88
C LEU A 337 -11.64 3.85 -12.29
N ALA A 338 -12.03 4.78 -13.18
CA ALA A 338 -13.40 4.92 -13.67
C ALA A 338 -13.87 3.69 -14.45
N ASP A 339 -12.99 3.14 -15.29
CA ASP A 339 -13.31 2.01 -16.18
C ASP A 339 -13.30 0.65 -15.47
N ASN A 340 -13.01 0.61 -14.16
CA ASN A 340 -12.92 -0.62 -13.39
C ASN A 340 -13.76 -0.57 -12.11
N ASP A 341 -14.19 -1.76 -11.65
CA ASP A 341 -14.69 -1.91 -10.29
C ASP A 341 -13.49 -1.94 -9.33
N VAL A 342 -13.48 -0.98 -8.41
CA VAL A 342 -12.39 -0.81 -7.45
C VAL A 342 -12.80 -1.11 -6.00
N LYS A 343 -14.04 -1.55 -5.77
CA LYS A 343 -14.59 -1.74 -4.41
C LYS A 343 -13.85 -2.79 -3.59
N SER A 344 -13.31 -3.81 -4.24
CA SER A 344 -12.54 -4.89 -3.61
C SER A 344 -11.03 -4.67 -3.65
N VAL A 345 -10.56 -3.53 -4.15
CA VAL A 345 -9.13 -3.26 -4.25
C VAL A 345 -8.54 -3.07 -2.87
N VAL A 346 -7.45 -3.78 -2.61
CA VAL A 346 -6.67 -3.69 -1.38
C VAL A 346 -5.49 -2.76 -1.62
N GLY A 347 -5.32 -1.78 -0.73
CA GLY A 347 -4.16 -0.89 -0.69
C GLY A 347 -3.22 -1.29 0.45
N TRP A 348 -1.93 -1.12 0.22
CA TRP A 348 -0.92 -1.38 1.22
C TRP A 348 0.29 -0.47 1.04
N THR A 349 1.12 -0.38 2.06
CA THR A 349 2.26 0.54 2.10
C THR A 349 3.50 -0.16 2.64
N TYR A 350 4.65 0.31 2.24
CA TYR A 350 5.92 0.01 2.91
C TYR A 350 6.90 1.17 2.74
N SER A 351 7.91 1.23 3.61
CA SER A 351 9.01 2.20 3.51
C SER A 351 10.34 1.49 3.43
N LYS A 352 11.22 1.96 2.57
CA LYS A 352 12.60 1.50 2.42
C LYS A 352 13.48 2.63 1.89
N ASN A 353 14.69 2.77 2.41
CA ASN A 353 15.71 3.73 1.94
C ASN A 353 15.17 5.15 1.75
N ASN A 354 14.46 5.69 2.73
CA ASN A 354 13.78 6.99 2.71
C ASN A 354 12.63 7.14 1.71
N HIS A 355 12.29 6.12 0.92
CA HIS A 355 11.08 6.10 0.12
C HIS A 355 9.91 5.51 0.89
N SER A 356 8.74 6.01 0.60
CA SER A 356 7.46 5.53 1.15
C SER A 356 6.50 5.29 0.01
N PHE A 357 6.11 4.04 -0.12
CA PHE A 357 5.29 3.60 -1.25
C PHE A 357 3.87 3.24 -0.80
N TYR A 358 2.89 3.71 -1.56
CA TYR A 358 1.51 3.24 -1.51
C TYR A 358 1.20 2.44 -2.77
N LEU A 359 0.70 1.22 -2.60
CA LEU A 359 0.50 0.26 -3.68
C LEU A 359 -0.94 -0.25 -3.69
N PHE A 360 -1.47 -0.45 -4.89
CA PHE A 360 -2.73 -1.16 -5.11
C PHE A 360 -2.77 -1.75 -6.52
N SER A 361 -3.49 -2.86 -6.69
CA SER A 361 -3.55 -3.59 -7.95
C SER A 361 -4.91 -3.48 -8.60
N ILE A 362 -4.93 -3.21 -9.92
CA ILE A 362 -6.12 -3.27 -10.76
C ILE A 362 -5.77 -4.08 -11.99
N LYS A 363 -6.53 -5.15 -12.25
CA LYS A 363 -6.22 -6.12 -13.32
C LYS A 363 -4.79 -6.66 -13.15
N ASN A 364 -3.98 -6.56 -14.17
CA ASN A 364 -2.60 -7.09 -14.19
C ASN A 364 -1.54 -6.01 -13.92
N LYS A 365 -1.91 -4.90 -13.28
CA LYS A 365 -0.99 -3.80 -12.96
C LYS A 365 -1.11 -3.39 -11.50
N CYS A 366 0.01 -3.35 -10.82
CA CYS A 366 0.12 -2.74 -9.50
C CYS A 366 0.61 -1.31 -9.66
N TYR A 367 -0.24 -0.36 -9.31
CA TYR A 367 0.07 1.07 -9.34
C TYR A 367 0.73 1.46 -8.03
N VAL A 368 1.83 2.16 -8.14
CA VAL A 368 2.66 2.55 -6.99
C VAL A 368 2.86 4.05 -6.99
N TYR A 369 2.50 4.67 -5.89
CA TYR A 369 2.81 6.07 -5.61
C TYR A 369 3.98 6.13 -4.63
N ASP A 370 5.03 6.80 -5.04
CA ASP A 370 6.14 7.15 -4.16
C ASP A 370 5.85 8.49 -3.51
N ALA A 371 5.56 8.49 -2.22
CA ALA A 371 5.24 9.70 -1.48
C ALA A 371 6.45 10.65 -1.31
N THR A 372 7.66 10.12 -1.40
CA THR A 372 8.90 10.90 -1.28
C THR A 372 9.16 11.72 -2.54
N THR A 373 9.01 11.12 -3.72
CA THR A 373 9.25 11.78 -5.01
C THR A 373 7.97 12.35 -5.64
N SER A 374 6.81 12.01 -5.07
CA SER A 374 5.48 12.33 -5.63
C SER A 374 5.27 11.78 -7.05
N GLN A 375 5.88 10.65 -7.36
CA GLN A 375 5.82 10.04 -8.68
C GLN A 375 5.08 8.71 -8.67
N TRP A 376 4.48 8.37 -9.82
CA TRP A 376 3.81 7.10 -10.05
C TRP A 376 4.70 6.17 -10.88
N HIS A 377 4.70 4.90 -10.52
CA HIS A 377 5.28 3.83 -11.32
C HIS A 377 4.42 2.57 -11.24
N ILE A 378 4.78 1.53 -11.97
CA ILE A 378 4.02 0.29 -12.05
C ILE A 378 4.91 -0.86 -11.58
N ARG A 379 4.33 -1.83 -10.87
CA ARG A 379 4.96 -3.13 -10.62
C ARG A 379 4.13 -4.22 -11.24
N GLN A 380 4.80 -5.21 -11.78
CA GLN A 380 4.19 -6.36 -12.45
C GLN A 380 5.04 -7.59 -12.21
N SER A 381 4.39 -8.73 -12.09
CA SER A 381 5.00 -10.04 -12.11
C SER A 381 4.82 -10.71 -13.47
N ARG A 382 5.53 -11.79 -13.70
CA ARG A 382 5.40 -12.62 -14.91
C ARG A 382 4.93 -14.02 -14.54
N ASN A 383 4.22 -14.66 -15.43
CA ASN A 383 3.95 -16.07 -15.29
C ASN A 383 5.22 -16.87 -15.59
N TYR A 384 5.61 -17.77 -14.70
CA TYR A 384 6.84 -18.56 -14.83
C TYR A 384 6.90 -19.37 -16.12
N TYR A 385 5.80 -20.05 -16.50
CA TYR A 385 5.75 -20.95 -17.63
C TYR A 385 5.62 -20.24 -18.98
N THR A 386 4.87 -19.15 -19.03
CA THR A 386 4.53 -18.46 -20.30
C THR A 386 5.31 -17.17 -20.50
N GLY A 387 5.95 -16.63 -19.45
CA GLY A 387 6.61 -15.33 -19.46
C GLY A 387 5.64 -14.14 -19.62
N THR A 388 4.33 -14.38 -19.68
CA THR A 388 3.33 -13.33 -19.83
C THR A 388 3.21 -12.50 -18.56
N VAL A 389 2.93 -11.21 -18.75
CA VAL A 389 2.73 -10.27 -17.65
C VAL A 389 1.47 -10.62 -16.86
N LYS A 390 1.57 -10.64 -15.54
CA LYS A 390 0.47 -10.83 -14.61
C LYS A 390 0.49 -9.78 -13.49
N ASN A 391 -0.49 -9.85 -12.60
CA ASN A 391 -0.53 -9.00 -11.41
C ASN A 391 0.74 -9.17 -10.56
N TYR A 392 1.13 -8.11 -9.85
CA TYR A 392 2.24 -8.17 -8.90
C TYR A 392 1.90 -9.12 -7.76
N MET A 393 2.75 -10.11 -7.53
CA MET A 393 2.49 -11.17 -6.55
C MET A 393 2.43 -10.67 -5.10
N PRO A 394 3.34 -9.79 -4.64
CA PRO A 394 3.29 -9.28 -3.28
C PRO A 394 1.99 -8.55 -2.95
N LEU A 395 1.44 -8.85 -1.79
CA LEU A 395 0.26 -8.22 -1.22
C LEU A 395 0.48 -8.01 0.27
N PHE A 396 0.15 -6.83 0.78
CA PHE A 396 0.52 -6.36 2.11
C PHE A 396 2.04 -6.28 2.31
N ALA A 397 2.49 -5.58 3.30
CA ALA A 397 3.90 -5.57 3.70
C ALA A 397 4.02 -5.23 5.18
N VAL A 398 4.93 -5.87 5.85
CA VAL A 398 5.28 -5.61 7.24
C VAL A 398 6.78 -5.65 7.42
N TRP A 399 7.27 -4.86 8.38
CA TRP A 399 8.68 -4.91 8.78
C TRP A 399 8.83 -5.94 9.90
N TRP A 400 9.59 -6.99 9.63
CA TRP A 400 9.84 -8.06 10.59
C TRP A 400 11.28 -8.56 10.51
N ASN A 401 11.94 -8.67 11.66
CA ASN A 401 13.33 -9.14 11.76
C ASN A 401 14.27 -8.48 10.75
N ASN A 402 14.20 -7.16 10.63
CA ASN A 402 15.01 -6.35 9.73
C ASN A 402 14.80 -6.63 8.21
N ARG A 403 13.63 -7.17 7.87
CA ARG A 403 13.22 -7.50 6.49
C ARG A 403 11.82 -6.95 6.21
N ILE A 404 11.54 -6.72 4.94
CA ILE A 404 10.17 -6.43 4.48
C ILE A 404 9.56 -7.73 4.01
N ILE A 405 8.63 -8.26 4.81
CA ILE A 405 7.89 -9.48 4.48
C ILE A 405 6.53 -9.09 3.88
N THR A 406 6.17 -9.78 2.81
CA THR A 406 4.89 -9.60 2.11
C THR A 406 4.18 -10.94 1.96
N GLY A 407 2.85 -10.90 1.96
CA GLY A 407 2.05 -12.04 1.52
C GLY A 407 1.95 -12.14 0.01
N SER A 408 1.28 -13.15 -0.46
CA SER A 408 0.99 -13.36 -1.88
C SER A 408 -0.47 -13.03 -2.21
N SER A 409 -0.69 -12.46 -3.39
CA SER A 409 -2.03 -12.26 -3.96
C SER A 409 -2.62 -13.49 -4.66
N GLU A 410 -1.85 -14.59 -4.78
CA GLU A 410 -2.22 -15.77 -5.58
C GLU A 410 -2.02 -17.10 -4.84
N SER A 411 -1.31 -17.09 -3.72
CA SER A 411 -0.96 -18.30 -2.95
C SER A 411 -0.75 -17.97 -1.48
N GLY A 412 -0.56 -18.98 -0.65
CA GLY A 412 -0.15 -18.82 0.75
C GLY A 412 1.35 -18.59 0.94
N HIS A 413 2.06 -18.17 -0.09
CA HIS A 413 3.49 -17.86 0.03
C HIS A 413 3.72 -16.51 0.71
N LEU A 414 4.81 -16.46 1.47
CA LEU A 414 5.39 -15.22 1.94
C LEU A 414 6.66 -14.92 1.15
N TYR A 415 6.87 -13.65 0.88
CA TYR A 415 8.05 -13.16 0.17
C TYR A 415 8.77 -12.09 0.95
N GLU A 416 10.08 -12.00 0.76
CA GLU A 416 10.92 -10.88 1.19
C GLU A 416 11.12 -9.93 0.00
N LEU A 417 10.91 -8.62 0.21
CA LEU A 417 11.32 -7.60 -0.75
C LEU A 417 12.77 -7.21 -0.47
N ASP A 418 13.67 -7.63 -1.35
CA ASP A 418 15.11 -7.41 -1.20
C ASP A 418 15.66 -6.63 -2.40
N GLU A 419 16.32 -5.51 -2.14
CA GLU A 419 16.91 -4.64 -3.17
C GLU A 419 18.15 -5.23 -3.83
N ASN A 420 18.83 -6.14 -3.13
CA ASN A 420 20.01 -6.85 -3.64
C ASN A 420 19.65 -8.16 -4.36
N TYR A 421 18.34 -8.44 -4.47
CA TYR A 421 17.83 -9.62 -5.15
C TYR A 421 17.15 -9.20 -6.46
N PHE A 422 17.64 -9.71 -7.58
CA PHE A 422 17.22 -9.29 -8.92
C PHE A 422 16.36 -10.34 -9.64
N TYR A 423 15.73 -11.19 -8.86
CA TYR A 423 14.80 -12.21 -9.34
C TYR A 423 13.42 -12.01 -8.75
N GLU A 424 12.50 -12.73 -9.31
CA GLU A 424 11.13 -12.90 -8.88
C GLU A 424 10.90 -14.39 -8.67
N ASP A 425 10.81 -14.82 -7.40
CA ASP A 425 10.58 -16.21 -7.02
C ASP A 425 9.07 -16.48 -7.03
N PHE A 426 8.66 -17.60 -7.60
CA PHE A 426 7.28 -18.09 -7.58
C PHE A 426 7.07 -19.07 -6.43
N ASP A 427 8.09 -19.84 -6.14
CA ASP A 427 8.21 -20.79 -5.04
C ASP A 427 9.70 -20.96 -4.67
N SER A 428 10.02 -21.96 -3.87
CA SER A 428 11.40 -22.24 -3.41
C SER A 428 12.38 -22.65 -4.53
N GLU A 429 11.88 -23.09 -5.68
CA GLU A 429 12.70 -23.64 -6.77
C GLU A 429 12.63 -22.81 -8.05
N ASN A 430 11.46 -22.23 -8.33
CA ASN A 430 11.15 -21.57 -9.58
C ASN A 430 11.29 -20.05 -9.47
N ARG A 431 12.13 -19.46 -10.33
CA ARG A 431 12.36 -18.02 -10.37
C ARG A 431 12.61 -17.51 -11.79
N LEU A 432 12.30 -16.25 -12.03
CA LEU A 432 12.65 -15.51 -13.23
C LEU A 432 13.45 -14.25 -12.88
N PRO A 433 14.39 -13.80 -13.72
CA PRO A 433 15.03 -12.51 -13.54
C PRO A 433 13.99 -11.38 -13.56
N LEU A 434 14.11 -10.39 -12.69
CA LEU A 434 13.20 -9.25 -12.61
C LEU A 434 13.22 -8.46 -13.93
N LEU A 435 12.06 -8.32 -14.58
CA LEU A 435 11.92 -7.50 -15.80
C LEU A 435 11.71 -6.04 -15.42
N ARG A 436 12.60 -5.16 -15.85
CA ARG A 436 12.52 -3.71 -15.71
C ARG A 436 12.27 -3.08 -17.06
N VAL A 437 11.30 -2.17 -17.13
CA VAL A 437 10.97 -1.48 -18.38
C VAL A 437 10.88 0.02 -18.14
N ARG A 438 11.58 0.76 -18.97
CA ARG A 438 11.42 2.21 -19.07
C ARG A 438 10.94 2.58 -20.46
N GLN A 439 9.79 3.25 -20.53
CA GLN A 439 9.23 3.76 -21.77
C GLN A 439 9.16 5.28 -21.69
N THR A 440 9.63 5.94 -22.74
CA THR A 440 9.65 7.41 -22.81
C THR A 440 8.27 7.99 -23.09
N PRO A 441 8.04 9.26 -22.78
CA PRO A 441 7.01 10.04 -23.45
C PRO A 441 7.22 10.06 -24.96
N VAL A 442 6.24 10.58 -25.69
CA VAL A 442 6.41 10.77 -27.13
C VAL A 442 7.52 11.79 -27.40
N VAL A 443 8.57 11.33 -28.07
CA VAL A 443 9.68 12.16 -28.55
C VAL A 443 9.28 12.77 -29.88
N THR A 444 9.30 14.10 -29.98
CA THR A 444 8.94 14.86 -31.20
C THR A 444 9.76 16.14 -31.30
N THR A 445 9.99 16.61 -32.52
CA THR A 445 10.68 17.88 -32.85
C THR A 445 9.71 18.83 -33.54
N ASN A 446 8.68 19.30 -32.83
CA ASN A 446 7.62 20.15 -33.38
C ASN A 446 6.97 19.58 -34.66
N TYR A 447 6.76 18.26 -34.70
CA TYR A 447 6.20 17.49 -35.82
C TYR A 447 7.01 17.49 -37.09
N LYS A 448 8.25 18.00 -37.08
CA LYS A 448 9.17 17.85 -38.22
C LYS A 448 9.75 16.45 -38.27
N PRO A 449 9.97 15.90 -39.47
CA PRO A 449 10.69 14.65 -39.61
C PRO A 449 12.11 14.76 -39.07
N PHE A 450 12.57 13.76 -38.37
CA PHE A 450 13.94 13.69 -37.83
C PHE A 450 14.50 12.28 -37.91
N VAL A 451 15.82 12.17 -38.03
CA VAL A 451 16.54 10.89 -38.02
C VAL A 451 17.33 10.78 -36.74
N ILE A 452 17.11 9.70 -35.99
CA ILE A 452 17.90 9.38 -34.80
C ILE A 452 19.10 8.54 -35.23
N TYR A 453 20.29 9.06 -34.98
CA TYR A 453 21.56 8.37 -35.29
C TYR A 453 22.03 7.52 -34.12
N GLU A 454 21.86 8.00 -32.89
CA GLU A 454 22.35 7.35 -31.68
C GLU A 454 21.42 7.67 -30.51
N LEU A 455 21.08 6.62 -29.75
CA LEU A 455 20.62 6.71 -28.36
C LEU A 455 21.74 6.18 -27.49
N ALA A 456 22.21 6.97 -26.54
CA ALA A 456 23.20 6.57 -25.56
C ALA A 456 22.66 6.74 -24.14
N ILE A 457 22.89 5.75 -23.27
CA ILE A 457 22.42 5.76 -21.87
C ILE A 457 23.59 5.38 -20.98
N GLU A 458 23.78 6.14 -19.91
CA GLU A 458 24.71 5.80 -18.84
C GLU A 458 24.01 4.94 -17.80
N CYS A 459 24.60 3.80 -17.47
CA CYS A 459 24.06 2.87 -16.50
C CYS A 459 25.18 2.23 -15.65
N ASN A 460 24.83 1.83 -14.44
CA ASN A 460 25.72 1.07 -13.57
C ASN A 460 25.58 -0.42 -13.91
N THR A 461 26.61 -1.01 -14.52
CA THR A 461 26.49 -2.37 -15.08
C THR A 461 27.57 -3.34 -14.61
N GLY A 462 28.56 -2.91 -13.88
CA GLY A 462 29.74 -3.71 -13.56
C GLY A 462 29.61 -4.80 -12.50
N ALA A 463 28.47 -4.92 -11.86
CA ALA A 463 28.27 -5.76 -10.68
C ALA A 463 27.82 -7.21 -10.99
N MET A 464 28.18 -7.76 -12.15
CA MET A 464 27.77 -9.12 -12.55
C MET A 464 28.58 -10.17 -11.80
N GLU A 465 27.92 -10.93 -10.92
CA GLU A 465 28.49 -12.16 -10.37
C GLU A 465 28.19 -13.34 -11.31
N ASN A 466 29.24 -14.04 -11.74
CA ASN A 466 29.17 -15.35 -12.42
C ASN A 466 28.38 -15.43 -13.74
N TYR A 467 28.50 -14.45 -14.63
CA TYR A 467 27.90 -14.54 -15.97
C TYR A 467 28.98 -14.74 -17.03
N ASP A 468 28.89 -15.83 -17.78
CA ASP A 468 29.79 -16.15 -18.89
C ASP A 468 29.56 -15.27 -20.13
N ARG A 469 28.44 -14.53 -20.18
CA ARG A 469 28.08 -13.63 -21.26
C ARG A 469 27.81 -12.21 -20.74
N PRO A 470 28.07 -11.16 -21.56
CA PRO A 470 27.71 -9.82 -21.16
C PRO A 470 26.18 -9.67 -21.08
N ALA A 471 25.72 -8.94 -20.05
CA ALA A 471 24.32 -8.56 -19.93
C ALA A 471 23.88 -7.73 -21.14
N LYS A 472 22.60 -7.83 -21.50
CA LYS A 472 22.02 -7.13 -22.64
C LYS A 472 20.83 -6.29 -22.21
N ALA A 473 20.77 -5.06 -22.71
CA ALA A 473 19.59 -4.25 -22.67
C ALA A 473 18.91 -4.25 -24.06
N LEU A 474 17.60 -4.22 -24.07
CA LEU A 474 16.78 -4.29 -25.27
C LEU A 474 16.11 -2.94 -25.52
N LEU A 475 16.08 -2.48 -26.77
CA LEU A 475 15.38 -1.28 -27.18
C LEU A 475 14.36 -1.63 -28.27
N GLU A 476 13.16 -1.11 -28.10
CA GLU A 476 12.13 -1.13 -29.13
C GLU A 476 11.68 0.30 -29.43
N VAL A 477 11.37 0.58 -30.69
CA VAL A 477 10.96 1.92 -31.16
C VAL A 477 9.55 1.82 -31.72
N SER A 478 8.65 2.60 -31.14
CA SER A 478 7.31 2.82 -31.68
C SER A 478 7.32 4.13 -32.48
N ARG A 479 6.69 4.13 -33.68
CA ARG A 479 6.53 5.29 -34.54
C ARG A 479 5.09 5.82 -34.60
N ASP A 480 4.18 5.14 -33.94
CA ASP A 480 2.74 5.41 -33.90
C ASP A 480 2.26 5.93 -32.54
N GLY A 481 3.17 6.40 -31.70
CA GLY A 481 2.84 6.95 -30.38
C GLY A 481 2.71 5.89 -29.28
N GLY A 482 3.29 4.69 -29.46
CA GLY A 482 3.31 3.64 -28.44
C GLY A 482 2.30 2.52 -28.65
N TYR A 483 1.55 2.52 -29.76
CA TYR A 483 0.59 1.45 -30.07
C TYR A 483 1.26 0.17 -30.54
N THR A 484 2.21 0.29 -31.47
CA THR A 484 3.00 -0.85 -31.94
C THR A 484 4.49 -0.57 -31.80
N PHE A 485 5.26 -1.60 -31.52
CA PHE A 485 6.70 -1.52 -31.38
C PHE A 485 7.37 -2.33 -32.50
N GLY A 486 8.48 -1.80 -33.01
CA GLY A 486 9.28 -2.44 -34.05
C GLY A 486 10.14 -3.58 -33.50
N ASN A 487 11.12 -3.98 -34.31
CA ASN A 487 12.05 -5.05 -33.94
C ASN A 487 12.87 -4.66 -32.70
N VAL A 488 13.20 -5.66 -31.91
CA VAL A 488 14.06 -5.53 -30.74
C VAL A 488 15.52 -5.30 -31.19
N LEU A 489 16.13 -4.26 -30.66
CA LEU A 489 17.54 -3.92 -30.86
C LEU A 489 18.29 -4.20 -29.55
N GLU A 490 19.37 -4.96 -29.63
CA GLU A 490 20.18 -5.32 -28.45
C GLU A 490 21.37 -4.36 -28.29
N SER A 491 21.72 -4.05 -27.04
CA SER A 491 22.98 -3.38 -26.69
C SER A 491 23.61 -4.10 -25.51
N SER A 492 24.93 -4.29 -25.55
CA SER A 492 25.67 -4.89 -24.44
C SER A 492 25.74 -3.89 -23.28
N CYS A 493 25.57 -4.38 -22.06
CA CYS A 493 25.76 -3.62 -20.81
C CYS A 493 27.20 -3.66 -20.28
N GLY A 494 28.16 -4.07 -21.10
CA GLY A 494 29.57 -4.21 -20.70
C GLY A 494 29.89 -5.57 -20.06
N ARG A 495 31.13 -5.70 -19.62
CA ARG A 495 31.64 -6.90 -18.95
C ARG A 495 31.81 -6.65 -17.46
N ARG A 496 31.97 -7.70 -16.69
CA ARG A 496 32.33 -7.64 -15.26
C ARG A 496 33.49 -6.68 -15.05
N GLY A 497 33.36 -5.76 -14.09
CA GLY A 497 34.36 -4.74 -13.78
C GLY A 497 34.29 -3.49 -14.67
N GLN A 498 33.42 -3.43 -15.65
CA GLN A 498 33.12 -2.21 -16.41
C GLN A 498 32.00 -1.42 -15.71
N TYR A 499 32.32 -0.78 -14.63
CA TYR A 499 31.46 0.19 -13.96
C TYR A 499 31.34 1.43 -14.84
N SER A 500 30.19 2.02 -14.99
CA SER A 500 29.95 3.19 -15.87
C SER A 500 30.05 2.87 -17.38
N TYR A 501 29.37 1.83 -17.80
CA TYR A 501 29.28 1.48 -19.22
C TYR A 501 28.14 2.27 -19.88
N ARG A 502 28.38 2.82 -21.08
CA ARG A 502 27.38 3.53 -21.86
C ARG A 502 26.72 2.58 -22.86
N LEU A 503 25.43 2.30 -22.64
CA LEU A 503 24.60 1.60 -23.63
C LEU A 503 24.44 2.46 -24.88
N LYS A 504 24.52 1.84 -26.07
CA LYS A 504 24.37 2.56 -27.34
C LYS A 504 23.55 1.75 -28.33
N TRP A 505 22.58 2.43 -28.95
CA TRP A 505 21.85 1.95 -30.11
C TRP A 505 22.02 2.94 -31.25
N LEU A 506 22.38 2.44 -32.41
CA LEU A 506 22.71 3.26 -33.58
C LEU A 506 21.64 3.10 -34.66
N ASN A 507 21.46 4.16 -35.48
CA ASN A 507 20.64 4.14 -36.69
C ASN A 507 19.17 3.77 -36.43
N LEU A 508 18.51 4.46 -35.51
CA LEU A 508 17.10 4.21 -35.17
C LEU A 508 16.11 4.71 -36.23
N GLY A 509 16.64 5.23 -37.34
CA GLY A 509 15.87 5.58 -38.52
C GLY A 509 15.13 6.92 -38.44
N MET A 510 14.27 7.14 -39.43
CA MET A 510 13.48 8.37 -39.57
C MET A 510 12.17 8.26 -38.79
N ASN A 511 11.82 9.35 -38.11
CA ASN A 511 10.64 9.45 -37.26
C ASN A 511 10.01 10.84 -37.44
N ARG A 512 8.70 10.98 -37.24
CA ARG A 512 8.02 12.25 -36.98
C ARG A 512 7.71 12.39 -35.48
N GLN A 513 7.39 11.25 -34.89
CA GLN A 513 7.25 11.04 -33.46
C GLN A 513 7.74 9.64 -33.15
N CYS A 514 8.28 9.40 -31.98
CA CYS A 514 8.61 8.06 -31.55
C CYS A 514 8.48 7.91 -30.04
N VAL A 515 8.28 6.68 -29.62
CA VAL A 515 8.36 6.24 -28.22
C VAL A 515 9.44 5.18 -28.14
N LEU A 516 10.34 5.34 -27.19
CA LEU A 516 11.46 4.43 -26.94
C LEU A 516 11.13 3.58 -25.72
N ARG A 517 11.19 2.25 -25.87
CA ARG A 517 10.99 1.31 -24.78
C ARG A 517 12.27 0.52 -24.53
N ILE A 518 12.84 0.69 -23.35
CA ILE A 518 14.04 0.00 -22.91
C ILE A 518 13.62 -1.07 -21.92
N SER A 519 14.04 -2.31 -22.17
CA SER A 519 13.76 -3.46 -21.32
C SER A 519 15.06 -4.11 -20.84
N TYR A 520 15.11 -4.47 -19.57
CA TYR A 520 16.23 -5.12 -18.96
C TYR A 520 15.76 -6.26 -18.04
N SER A 521 16.19 -7.49 -18.33
CA SER A 521 15.79 -8.69 -17.60
C SER A 521 16.98 -9.54 -17.15
N GLU A 522 18.17 -8.98 -17.08
CA GLU A 522 19.31 -9.69 -16.51
C GLU A 522 19.30 -9.58 -14.97
N PRO A 523 19.74 -10.60 -14.24
CA PRO A 523 19.68 -10.63 -12.78
C PRO A 523 20.83 -9.85 -12.14
N THR A 524 20.93 -8.58 -12.48
CA THR A 524 21.94 -7.66 -11.97
C THR A 524 21.31 -6.32 -11.65
N ASP A 525 21.99 -5.53 -10.83
CA ASP A 525 21.59 -4.16 -10.59
C ASP A 525 21.56 -3.34 -11.90
N PHE A 526 20.56 -2.51 -12.05
CA PHE A 526 20.38 -1.66 -13.21
C PHE A 526 19.91 -0.28 -12.78
N VAL A 527 20.88 0.64 -12.76
CA VAL A 527 20.63 2.06 -12.47
C VAL A 527 20.94 2.85 -13.72
N MET A 528 19.99 3.65 -14.21
CA MET A 528 20.18 4.60 -15.30
C MET A 528 20.36 6.01 -14.75
N SER A 529 21.40 6.71 -15.16
CA SER A 529 21.73 8.05 -14.66
C SER A 529 21.52 9.16 -15.68
N ASP A 530 21.91 8.94 -16.91
CA ASP A 530 21.87 9.96 -17.96
C ASP A 530 21.52 9.35 -19.31
N SER A 531 20.94 10.16 -20.19
CA SER A 531 20.63 9.74 -21.56
C SER A 531 20.88 10.85 -22.56
N GLU A 532 21.30 10.45 -23.75
CA GLU A 532 21.60 11.36 -24.86
C GLU A 532 21.01 10.80 -26.14
N ILE A 533 20.20 11.62 -26.85
CA ILE A 533 19.72 11.32 -28.20
C ILE A 533 20.42 12.24 -29.19
N ARG A 534 21.12 11.66 -30.18
CA ARG A 534 21.68 12.39 -31.32
C ARG A 534 20.76 12.23 -32.51
N PHE A 535 20.23 13.34 -33.00
CA PHE A 535 19.34 13.36 -34.16
C PHE A 535 19.58 14.54 -35.07
N LYS A 536 19.03 14.48 -36.27
CA LYS A 536 19.02 15.56 -37.26
C LYS A 536 17.59 15.78 -37.75
N GLU A 537 17.11 17.00 -37.67
CA GLU A 537 15.87 17.42 -38.31
C GLU A 537 16.05 17.48 -39.83
N LEU A 538 15.03 17.07 -40.55
CA LEU A 538 14.97 17.16 -42.01
C LEU A 538 14.21 18.42 -42.38
N SER A 539 14.78 19.20 -43.32
CA SER A 539 14.27 20.52 -43.71
C SER A 539 13.07 20.48 -44.65
N THR A 540 12.70 19.31 -45.17
CA THR A 540 11.60 19.17 -46.13
C THR A 540 10.44 18.45 -45.50
N PRO A 541 9.20 18.99 -45.48
CA PRO A 541 8.03 18.19 -45.18
C PRO A 541 7.86 17.16 -46.31
N LEU A 542 7.77 15.88 -45.94
CA LEU A 542 7.36 14.82 -46.84
C LEU A 542 5.88 14.92 -47.12
#